data_87b5517b18374e7dd7470945a8c3e506
#
_entry.id   87b5517b18374e7dd7470945a8c3e506
#
_cell.length_a   1.000
_cell.length_b   1.000
_cell.length_c   1.000
_cell.angle_alpha   90.00
_cell.angle_beta   90.00
_cell.angle_gamma   90.00
#
_symmetry.space_group_name_H-M   'P 1'
#
loop_
_entity.id
_entity.type
_entity.pdbx_description
1 polymer ?
#
loop_
_entity_poly.entity_id
_entity_poly.type
_entity_poly.pdbx_seq_one_letter_code
_entity_poly.pdbx_strand_id
1 'polypeptide(L)'
;MPVGIDIASGKFDVAVWKGDTSYKTKVFPNTPKGFIALKKWLEPFGCCHICMEATGAYSEPLATFLHDEGYDVSVENPARIRRFGQAELSRNKTDKDDARMIARYCKLHGPSLWQPAPLNERRLKALVKRLTNLQEMRQMEENRLEVSGCGGAALNPRGHCGAGCADRRNEAGNKTTHIDNDPGLKKNRELLESIPGVLGSTMLAYMGDMSRFSSSKALVA
;
A
#
# COMPACT_ATOMS: atom_id res chain seq x y z
N MET A 1 7.97 -22.91 6.29
CA MET A 1 6.81 -23.51 5.60
C MET A 1 6.18 -22.50 4.65
N PRO A 2 5.74 -22.88 3.43
CA PRO A 2 5.05 -21.97 2.53
C PRO A 2 3.64 -21.65 3.02
N VAL A 3 3.30 -20.37 2.99
CA VAL A 3 1.99 -19.84 3.40
C VAL A 3 1.48 -18.94 2.30
N GLY A 4 0.24 -19.14 1.88
CA GLY A 4 -0.44 -18.26 0.94
C GLY A 4 -1.53 -17.47 1.66
N ILE A 5 -1.65 -16.20 1.33
CA ILE A 5 -2.69 -15.34 1.86
C ILE A 5 -3.42 -14.66 0.71
N ASP A 6 -4.72 -14.86 0.63
CA ASP A 6 -5.62 -14.11 -0.22
C ASP A 6 -6.31 -13.02 0.59
N ILE A 7 -6.22 -11.75 0.13
CA ILE A 7 -6.61 -10.59 0.92
C ILE A 7 -7.76 -9.83 0.27
N ALA A 8 -8.82 -9.65 1.05
CA ALA A 8 -9.94 -8.76 0.76
C ALA A 8 -10.01 -7.59 1.76
N SER A 9 -10.88 -6.63 1.51
CA SER A 9 -11.01 -5.43 2.36
C SER A 9 -11.34 -5.74 3.82
N GLY A 10 -12.24 -6.70 4.09
CA GLY A 10 -12.72 -7.01 5.44
C GLY A 10 -12.11 -8.26 6.07
N LYS A 11 -11.53 -9.16 5.28
CA LYS A 11 -10.98 -10.44 5.73
C LYS A 11 -9.81 -10.87 4.86
N PHE A 12 -9.06 -11.85 5.35
CA PHE A 12 -8.10 -12.57 4.53
C PHE A 12 -8.13 -14.07 4.84
N ASP A 13 -7.98 -14.87 3.80
CA ASP A 13 -7.92 -16.31 3.83
C ASP A 13 -6.46 -16.76 3.83
N VAL A 14 -6.10 -17.69 4.72
CA VAL A 14 -4.72 -18.17 4.89
C VAL A 14 -4.68 -19.66 4.65
N ALA A 15 -3.68 -20.11 3.90
CA ALA A 15 -3.38 -21.52 3.68
C ALA A 15 -1.91 -21.81 3.96
N VAL A 16 -1.65 -22.69 4.92
CA VAL A 16 -0.30 -23.24 5.20
C VAL A 16 -0.16 -24.58 4.48
N TRP A 17 0.82 -24.69 3.61
CA TRP A 17 1.10 -25.94 2.91
C TRP A 17 1.94 -26.88 3.78
N LYS A 18 1.41 -28.08 4.01
CA LYS A 18 2.06 -29.11 4.84
C LYS A 18 2.79 -30.21 4.04
N GLY A 19 2.69 -30.16 2.72
CA GLY A 19 3.22 -31.16 1.81
C GLY A 19 2.11 -31.79 0.96
N ASP A 20 2.47 -32.30 -0.23
CA ASP A 20 1.57 -32.88 -1.24
C ASP A 20 0.33 -32.03 -1.50
N THR A 21 -0.84 -32.52 -1.15
CA THR A 21 -2.13 -31.84 -1.26
C THR A 21 -2.70 -31.38 0.08
N SER A 22 -1.89 -31.46 1.15
CA SER A 22 -2.34 -31.16 2.50
C SER A 22 -2.14 -29.68 2.88
N TYR A 23 -3.23 -29.03 3.25
CA TYR A 23 -3.24 -27.63 3.69
C TYR A 23 -3.98 -27.47 5.01
N LYS A 24 -3.49 -26.54 5.85
CA LYS A 24 -4.28 -26.03 6.97
C LYS A 24 -4.73 -24.62 6.61
N THR A 25 -6.04 -24.37 6.62
CA THR A 25 -6.61 -23.09 6.23
C THR A 25 -7.34 -22.44 7.38
N LYS A 26 -7.33 -21.13 7.44
CA LYS A 26 -8.09 -20.32 8.39
C LYS A 26 -8.36 -18.94 7.82
N VAL A 27 -9.49 -18.33 8.23
CA VAL A 27 -9.88 -16.98 7.85
C VAL A 27 -9.71 -16.05 9.03
N PHE A 28 -9.24 -14.82 8.76
CA PHE A 28 -9.05 -13.79 9.77
C PHE A 28 -9.63 -12.46 9.28
N PRO A 29 -10.08 -11.58 10.19
CA PRO A 29 -10.47 -10.22 9.82
C PRO A 29 -9.24 -9.38 9.42
N ASN A 30 -9.37 -8.55 8.39
CA ASN A 30 -8.29 -7.64 7.96
C ASN A 30 -8.20 -6.42 8.89
N THR A 31 -7.78 -6.65 10.10
CA THR A 31 -7.65 -5.67 11.19
C THR A 31 -6.40 -5.97 12.03
N PRO A 32 -5.87 -5.02 12.81
CA PRO A 32 -4.74 -5.25 13.70
C PRO A 32 -4.94 -6.43 14.67
N LYS A 33 -6.18 -6.63 15.16
CA LYS A 33 -6.51 -7.79 16.00
C LYS A 33 -6.40 -9.11 15.23
N GLY A 34 -6.82 -9.10 13.95
CA GLY A 34 -6.68 -10.28 13.07
C GLY A 34 -5.22 -10.61 12.77
N PHE A 35 -4.35 -9.61 12.63
CA PHE A 35 -2.91 -9.80 12.40
C PHE A 35 -2.24 -10.50 13.60
N ILE A 36 -2.56 -10.06 14.81
CA ILE A 36 -2.08 -10.69 16.04
C ILE A 36 -2.59 -12.15 16.16
N ALA A 37 -3.86 -12.39 15.80
CA ALA A 37 -4.43 -13.73 15.80
C ALA A 37 -3.78 -14.64 14.74
N LEU A 38 -3.41 -14.10 13.58
CA LEU A 38 -2.65 -14.80 12.56
C LEU A 38 -1.27 -15.19 13.08
N LYS A 39 -0.51 -14.26 13.69
CA LYS A 39 0.80 -14.52 14.27
C LYS A 39 0.74 -15.72 15.24
N LYS A 40 -0.17 -15.68 16.22
CA LYS A 40 -0.37 -16.80 17.17
C LYS A 40 -0.72 -18.12 16.49
N TRP A 41 -1.49 -18.06 15.39
CA TRP A 41 -1.87 -19.25 14.65
C TRP A 41 -0.72 -19.83 13.84
N LEU A 42 0.25 -18.99 13.42
CA LEU A 42 1.43 -19.41 12.66
C LEU A 42 2.55 -19.96 13.54
N GLU A 43 2.63 -19.58 14.82
CA GLU A 43 3.68 -20.02 15.75
C GLU A 43 4.00 -21.54 15.71
N PRO A 44 3.00 -22.46 15.70
CA PRO A 44 3.27 -23.89 15.68
C PRO A 44 3.92 -24.41 14.38
N PHE A 45 3.97 -23.60 13.32
CA PHE A 45 4.52 -24.00 12.02
C PHE A 45 6.01 -23.63 11.86
N GLY A 46 6.59 -22.93 12.83
CA GLY A 46 7.99 -22.50 12.79
C GLY A 46 8.28 -21.47 11.71
N CYS A 47 9.41 -21.60 11.02
CA CYS A 47 9.81 -20.65 9.96
C CYS A 47 8.83 -20.72 8.78
N CYS A 48 8.11 -19.62 8.56
CA CYS A 48 7.13 -19.48 7.48
C CYS A 48 7.63 -18.49 6.44
N HIS A 49 7.54 -18.87 5.15
CA HIS A 49 7.63 -17.94 4.04
C HIS A 49 6.21 -17.62 3.57
N ILE A 50 5.80 -16.38 3.73
CA ILE A 50 4.42 -15.92 3.51
C ILE A 50 4.36 -15.19 2.18
N CYS A 51 3.53 -15.68 1.26
CA CYS A 51 3.28 -15.06 -0.02
C CYS A 51 1.85 -14.51 -0.07
N MET A 52 1.69 -13.31 -0.62
CA MET A 52 0.39 -12.68 -0.83
C MET A 52 0.35 -11.92 -2.13
N GLU A 53 -0.86 -11.69 -2.64
CA GLU A 53 -1.10 -10.87 -3.81
C GLU A 53 -1.06 -9.38 -3.45
N ALA A 54 -0.45 -8.55 -4.31
CA ALA A 54 -0.39 -7.11 -4.14
C ALA A 54 -1.76 -6.47 -4.42
N THR A 55 -2.56 -6.30 -3.38
CA THR A 55 -3.87 -5.63 -3.43
C THR A 55 -3.81 -4.18 -2.89
N GLY A 56 -2.63 -3.58 -2.91
CA GLY A 56 -2.38 -2.18 -2.52
C GLY A 56 -2.75 -1.91 -1.06
N ALA A 57 -3.71 -1.01 -0.84
CA ALA A 57 -4.08 -0.56 0.51
C ALA A 57 -4.55 -1.68 1.46
N TYR A 58 -4.98 -2.83 0.93
CA TYR A 58 -5.46 -3.95 1.74
C TYR A 58 -4.34 -4.91 2.16
N SER A 59 -3.31 -5.08 1.33
CA SER A 59 -2.20 -6.01 1.61
C SER A 59 -1.04 -5.35 2.36
N GLU A 60 -0.76 -4.08 2.13
CA GLU A 60 0.40 -3.37 2.69
C GLU A 60 0.43 -3.37 4.23
N PRO A 61 -0.69 -3.13 4.96
CA PRO A 61 -0.66 -3.16 6.43
C PRO A 61 -0.31 -4.53 7.01
N LEU A 62 -0.85 -5.61 6.43
CA LEU A 62 -0.56 -6.97 6.86
C LEU A 62 0.87 -7.37 6.50
N ALA A 63 1.33 -7.07 5.29
CA ALA A 63 2.70 -7.35 4.85
C ALA A 63 3.73 -6.65 5.75
N THR A 64 3.49 -5.38 6.07
CA THR A 64 4.34 -4.59 6.98
C THR A 64 4.37 -5.20 8.38
N PHE A 65 3.21 -5.54 8.94
CA PHE A 65 3.13 -6.16 10.25
C PHE A 65 3.92 -7.48 10.31
N LEU A 66 3.73 -8.36 9.32
CA LEU A 66 4.42 -9.65 9.28
C LEU A 66 5.94 -9.49 9.08
N HIS A 67 6.36 -8.55 8.25
CA HIS A 67 7.78 -8.22 8.08
C HIS A 67 8.40 -7.70 9.39
N ASP A 68 7.72 -6.77 10.07
CA ASP A 68 8.19 -6.20 11.35
C ASP A 68 8.24 -7.26 12.48
N GLU A 69 7.44 -8.32 12.37
CA GLU A 69 7.46 -9.50 13.26
C GLU A 69 8.51 -10.56 12.86
N GLY A 70 9.31 -10.29 11.82
CA GLY A 70 10.42 -11.13 11.41
C GLY A 70 10.08 -12.31 10.51
N TYR A 71 8.89 -12.31 9.88
CA TYR A 71 8.55 -13.33 8.88
C TYR A 71 9.16 -12.99 7.51
N ASP A 72 9.51 -14.03 6.76
CA ASP A 72 9.82 -13.92 5.33
C ASP A 72 8.53 -13.65 4.56
N VAL A 73 8.38 -12.44 4.02
CA VAL A 73 7.18 -12.01 3.30
C VAL A 73 7.51 -11.74 1.84
N SER A 74 6.69 -12.24 0.93
CA SER A 74 6.72 -11.91 -0.49
C SER A 74 5.37 -11.33 -0.93
N VAL A 75 5.40 -10.18 -1.59
CA VAL A 75 4.20 -9.53 -2.14
C VAL A 75 4.32 -9.58 -3.65
N GLU A 76 3.46 -10.36 -4.30
CA GLU A 76 3.56 -10.70 -5.70
C GLU A 76 2.55 -9.96 -6.58
N ASN A 77 2.96 -9.73 -7.82
CA ASN A 77 2.09 -9.11 -8.81
C ASN A 77 0.87 -10.01 -9.10
N PRO A 78 -0.36 -9.47 -9.04
CA PRO A 78 -1.59 -10.18 -9.37
C PRO A 78 -1.56 -10.93 -10.71
N ALA A 79 -0.89 -10.35 -11.72
CA ALA A 79 -0.78 -11.00 -13.02
C ALA A 79 0.05 -12.29 -12.98
N ARG A 80 1.07 -12.38 -12.12
CA ARG A 80 1.88 -13.61 -11.95
C ARG A 80 1.06 -14.70 -11.27
N ILE A 81 0.38 -14.37 -10.18
CA ILE A 81 -0.50 -15.30 -9.44
C ILE A 81 -1.60 -15.83 -10.36
N ARG A 82 -2.25 -14.93 -11.13
CA ARG A 82 -3.30 -15.31 -12.07
C ARG A 82 -2.79 -16.25 -13.18
N ARG A 83 -1.63 -15.96 -13.78
CA ARG A 83 -1.04 -16.82 -14.79
C ARG A 83 -0.70 -18.21 -14.25
N PHE A 84 -0.18 -18.27 -13.02
CA PHE A 84 0.09 -19.53 -12.36
C PHE A 84 -1.21 -20.33 -12.13
N GLY A 85 -2.27 -19.72 -11.63
CA GLY A 85 -3.58 -20.34 -11.45
C GLY A 85 -4.19 -20.86 -12.79
N GLN A 86 -4.00 -20.13 -13.88
CA GLN A 86 -4.43 -20.56 -15.21
C GLN A 86 -3.63 -21.79 -15.72
N ALA A 87 -2.33 -21.82 -15.48
CA ALA A 87 -1.48 -22.97 -15.86
C ALA A 87 -1.83 -24.24 -15.07
N GLU A 88 -2.27 -24.10 -13.82
CA GLU A 88 -2.69 -25.21 -12.96
C GLU A 88 -4.09 -25.77 -13.28
N LEU A 89 -4.78 -25.24 -14.30
CA LEU A 89 -6.15 -25.64 -14.69
C LEU A 89 -7.16 -25.66 -13.53
N SER A 90 -6.98 -24.82 -12.54
CA SER A 90 -7.87 -24.72 -11.36
C SER A 90 -9.26 -24.25 -11.81
N ARG A 91 -10.22 -25.18 -11.86
CA ARG A 91 -11.62 -24.91 -12.27
C ARG A 91 -12.48 -24.34 -11.15
N ASN A 92 -12.07 -24.54 -9.90
CA ASN A 92 -12.84 -24.11 -8.73
C ASN A 92 -12.27 -22.80 -8.18
N LYS A 93 -13.03 -21.74 -8.27
CA LYS A 93 -12.65 -20.41 -7.76
C LYS A 93 -13.36 -20.15 -6.43
N THR A 94 -12.64 -20.39 -5.33
CA THR A 94 -13.06 -19.97 -3.98
C THR A 94 -11.89 -19.29 -3.29
N ASP A 95 -12.16 -18.34 -2.39
CA ASP A 95 -11.10 -17.60 -1.64
C ASP A 95 -10.12 -18.57 -0.94
N LYS A 96 -10.60 -19.73 -0.47
CA LYS A 96 -9.76 -20.78 0.12
C LYS A 96 -8.84 -21.45 -0.90
N ASP A 97 -9.30 -21.64 -2.11
CA ASP A 97 -8.52 -22.25 -3.18
C ASP A 97 -7.51 -21.25 -3.72
N ASP A 98 -7.84 -19.96 -3.72
CA ASP A 98 -6.91 -18.89 -4.09
C ASP A 98 -5.76 -18.79 -3.07
N ALA A 99 -6.03 -18.86 -1.76
CA ALA A 99 -4.97 -18.91 -0.74
C ALA A 99 -4.09 -20.18 -0.85
N ARG A 100 -4.66 -21.35 -1.18
CA ARG A 100 -3.90 -22.58 -1.42
C ARG A 100 -3.02 -22.47 -2.67
N MET A 101 -3.55 -21.89 -3.74
CA MET A 101 -2.81 -21.65 -4.97
C MET A 101 -1.63 -20.71 -4.70
N ILE A 102 -1.80 -19.64 -3.94
CA ILE A 102 -0.72 -18.74 -3.54
C ILE A 102 0.34 -19.47 -2.70
N ALA A 103 -0.08 -20.33 -1.75
CA ALA A 103 0.87 -21.14 -0.97
C ALA A 103 1.71 -22.08 -1.85
N ARG A 104 1.09 -22.68 -2.86
CA ARG A 104 1.75 -23.53 -3.82
C ARG A 104 2.70 -22.75 -4.73
N TYR A 105 2.27 -21.58 -5.19
CA TYR A 105 3.13 -20.64 -5.92
C TYR A 105 4.37 -20.29 -5.10
N CYS A 106 4.18 -19.91 -3.82
CA CYS A 106 5.26 -19.62 -2.89
C CYS A 106 6.31 -20.77 -2.84
N LYS A 107 5.84 -22.01 -2.74
CA LYS A 107 6.70 -23.19 -2.67
C LYS A 107 7.48 -23.43 -3.96
N LEU A 108 6.81 -23.34 -5.11
CA LEU A 108 7.39 -23.73 -6.40
C LEU A 108 8.32 -22.66 -6.97
N HIS A 109 8.03 -21.39 -6.74
CA HIS A 109 8.74 -20.28 -7.36
C HIS A 109 9.72 -19.58 -6.39
N GLY A 110 9.58 -19.76 -5.07
CA GLY A 110 10.43 -19.08 -4.08
C GLY A 110 10.54 -17.58 -4.34
N PRO A 111 9.42 -16.83 -4.36
CA PRO A 111 9.44 -15.43 -4.77
C PRO A 111 10.35 -14.59 -3.89
N SER A 112 10.88 -13.49 -4.45
CA SER A 112 11.77 -12.59 -3.73
C SER A 112 11.10 -11.97 -2.50
N LEU A 113 11.86 -11.82 -1.43
CA LEU A 113 11.37 -11.20 -0.21
C LEU A 113 11.03 -9.72 -0.46
N TRP A 114 9.86 -9.32 0.00
CA TRP A 114 9.39 -7.96 -0.03
C TRP A 114 9.98 -7.18 1.14
N GLN A 115 10.40 -5.95 0.86
CA GLN A 115 10.84 -5.02 1.87
C GLN A 115 9.92 -3.80 1.88
N PRO A 116 9.42 -3.40 3.07
CA PRO A 116 8.63 -2.18 3.18
C PRO A 116 9.47 -0.97 2.84
N ALA A 117 8.86 0.02 2.21
CA ALA A 117 9.50 1.32 2.06
C ALA A 117 9.89 1.89 3.44
N PRO A 118 10.98 2.66 3.56
CA PRO A 118 11.39 3.29 4.80
C PRO A 118 10.24 4.07 5.46
N LEU A 119 10.23 4.12 6.78
CA LEU A 119 9.12 4.72 7.55
C LEU A 119 8.81 6.16 7.11
N ASN A 120 9.87 6.93 6.81
CA ASN A 120 9.73 8.32 6.38
C ASN A 120 9.07 8.43 5.01
N GLU A 121 9.39 7.54 4.07
CA GLU A 121 8.73 7.47 2.76
C GLU A 121 7.26 7.07 2.89
N ARG A 122 6.96 6.09 3.73
CA ARG A 122 5.57 5.66 4.01
C ARG A 122 4.74 6.81 4.59
N ARG A 123 5.30 7.57 5.54
CA ARG A 123 4.67 8.76 6.13
C ARG A 123 4.45 9.86 5.10
N LEU A 124 5.47 10.15 4.28
CA LEU A 124 5.37 11.15 3.22
C LEU A 124 4.26 10.77 2.21
N LYS A 125 4.26 9.52 1.76
CA LYS A 125 3.23 9.01 0.84
C LYS A 125 1.81 9.13 1.41
N ALA A 126 1.64 8.82 2.70
CA ALA A 126 0.35 8.97 3.38
C ALA A 126 -0.11 10.44 3.45
N LEU A 127 0.81 11.38 3.74
CA LEU A 127 0.52 12.81 3.79
C LEU A 127 0.17 13.38 2.41
N VAL A 128 0.92 13.01 1.38
CA VAL A 128 0.64 13.42 -0.01
C VAL A 128 -0.73 12.92 -0.46
N LYS A 129 -1.04 11.65 -0.19
CA LYS A 129 -2.37 11.09 -0.50
C LYS A 129 -3.49 11.85 0.24
N ARG A 130 -3.25 12.20 1.52
CA ARG A 130 -4.22 12.99 2.29
C ARG A 130 -4.43 14.38 1.70
N LEU A 131 -3.35 15.04 1.26
CA LEU A 131 -3.42 16.34 0.59
C LEU A 131 -4.25 16.25 -0.70
N THR A 132 -3.97 15.26 -1.56
CA THR A 132 -4.74 15.04 -2.80
C THR A 132 -6.23 14.87 -2.50
N ASN A 133 -6.59 14.04 -1.53
CA ASN A 133 -7.98 13.83 -1.14
C ASN A 133 -8.66 15.14 -0.66
N LEU A 134 -7.94 15.98 0.09
CA LEU A 134 -8.46 17.27 0.54
C LEU A 134 -8.66 18.25 -0.62
N GLN A 135 -7.76 18.25 -1.61
CA GLN A 135 -7.89 19.06 -2.81
C GLN A 135 -9.09 18.63 -3.66
N GLU A 136 -9.28 17.31 -3.82
CA GLU A 136 -10.46 16.76 -4.50
C GLU A 136 -11.77 17.14 -3.78
N MET A 137 -11.80 17.01 -2.46
CA MET A 137 -12.97 17.42 -1.66
C MET A 137 -13.26 18.92 -1.80
N ARG A 138 -12.24 19.78 -1.78
CA ARG A 138 -12.38 21.20 -2.01
C ARG A 138 -12.98 21.47 -3.39
N GLN A 139 -12.44 20.84 -4.43
CA GLN A 139 -12.94 21.02 -5.80
C GLN A 139 -14.39 20.56 -5.94
N MET A 140 -14.76 19.45 -5.28
CA MET A 140 -16.17 19.01 -5.27
C MET A 140 -17.10 20.04 -4.61
N GLU A 141 -16.67 20.67 -3.51
CA GLU A 141 -17.48 21.70 -2.86
C GLU A 141 -17.54 23.00 -3.65
N GLU A 142 -16.47 23.41 -4.32
CA GLU A 142 -16.45 24.55 -5.24
C GLU A 142 -17.43 24.30 -6.40
N ASN A 143 -17.40 23.14 -7.04
CA ASN A 143 -18.34 22.77 -8.10
C ASN A 143 -19.80 22.74 -7.62
N ARG A 144 -20.06 22.28 -6.38
CA ARG A 144 -21.40 22.32 -5.79
C ARG A 144 -21.91 23.75 -5.58
N LEU A 145 -21.04 24.65 -5.13
CA LEU A 145 -21.38 26.06 -4.97
C LEU A 145 -21.71 26.71 -6.31
N GLU A 146 -20.96 26.44 -7.36
CA GLU A 146 -21.22 26.95 -8.72
C GLU A 146 -22.57 26.47 -9.27
N VAL A 147 -22.89 25.17 -9.09
CA VAL A 147 -24.16 24.59 -9.57
C VAL A 147 -25.36 25.05 -8.73
N SER A 148 -25.16 25.32 -7.43
CA SER A 148 -26.26 25.73 -6.52
C SER A 148 -26.84 27.10 -6.85
N GLY A 149 -26.26 27.82 -7.81
CA GLY A 149 -26.74 29.10 -8.32
C GLY A 149 -26.74 30.21 -7.25
N CYS A 150 -26.40 31.40 -7.60
CA CYS A 150 -26.31 32.60 -6.74
C CYS A 150 -27.61 33.03 -6.07
N GLY A 151 -28.41 32.12 -5.58
CA GLY A 151 -29.71 32.35 -4.93
C GLY A 151 -29.70 32.34 -3.39
N GLY A 152 -28.57 32.57 -2.76
CA GLY A 152 -28.57 32.56 -1.30
C GLY A 152 -27.29 33.11 -0.70
N ALA A 153 -27.28 34.40 -0.49
CA ALA A 153 -26.24 35.11 0.27
C ALA A 153 -26.24 34.75 1.75
N ALA A 154 -26.10 33.50 2.10
CA ALA A 154 -25.86 33.06 3.49
C ALA A 154 -25.39 31.61 3.54
N LEU A 155 -24.54 31.15 2.67
CA LEU A 155 -23.89 29.89 2.88
C LEU A 155 -22.63 30.08 3.73
N ASN A 156 -22.76 29.54 4.88
CA ASN A 156 -21.87 29.47 6.00
C ASN A 156 -20.37 29.70 5.66
N PRO A 157 -19.81 30.88 5.92
CA PRO A 157 -18.40 31.17 5.64
C PRO A 157 -17.43 30.21 6.37
N ARG A 158 -17.93 29.45 7.35
CA ARG A 158 -17.12 28.52 8.16
C ARG A 158 -16.76 27.24 7.44
N GLY A 159 -17.58 26.76 6.50
CA GLY A 159 -17.28 25.54 5.73
C GLY A 159 -16.18 25.74 4.70
N HIS A 160 -16.22 26.90 4.03
CA HIS A 160 -15.23 27.23 3.00
C HIS A 160 -13.85 27.53 3.58
N CYS A 161 -13.78 28.25 4.72
CA CYS A 161 -12.53 28.45 5.44
C CYS A 161 -11.92 27.15 6.00
N GLY A 162 -12.74 26.15 6.34
CA GLY A 162 -12.26 24.90 6.93
C GLY A 162 -11.44 24.05 5.97
N ALA A 163 -11.92 23.85 4.75
CA ALA A 163 -11.25 23.00 3.75
C ALA A 163 -9.98 23.68 3.18
N GLY A 164 -10.07 24.96 2.84
CA GLY A 164 -8.91 25.70 2.32
C GLY A 164 -7.82 25.96 3.38
N CYS A 165 -8.20 26.16 4.66
CA CYS A 165 -7.22 26.27 5.77
C CYS A 165 -6.58 24.92 6.11
N ALA A 166 -7.31 23.81 5.99
CA ALA A 166 -6.76 22.47 6.20
C ALA A 166 -5.77 22.09 5.10
N ASP A 167 -6.09 22.44 3.84
CA ASP A 167 -5.24 22.20 2.67
C ASP A 167 -3.90 22.95 2.81
N ARG A 168 -3.95 24.27 3.11
CA ARG A 168 -2.72 25.06 3.33
C ARG A 168 -1.89 24.59 4.52
N ARG A 169 -2.51 24.15 5.60
CA ARG A 169 -1.78 23.61 6.77
C ARG A 169 -1.13 22.27 6.45
N ASN A 170 -1.79 21.41 5.68
CA ASN A 170 -1.21 20.16 5.25
C ASN A 170 -0.07 20.35 4.22
N GLU A 171 -0.18 21.34 3.34
CA GLU A 171 0.93 21.69 2.45
C GLU A 171 2.14 22.19 3.20
N ALA A 172 1.96 23.08 4.18
CA ALA A 172 3.04 23.60 5.01
C ALA A 172 3.64 22.52 5.91
N GLY A 173 2.81 21.69 6.55
CA GLY A 173 3.25 20.60 7.41
C GLY A 173 3.97 19.49 6.62
N ASN A 174 3.54 19.21 5.39
CA ASN A 174 4.18 18.22 4.52
C ASN A 174 5.54 18.70 4.00
N LYS A 175 5.69 20.02 3.77
CA LYS A 175 6.93 20.58 3.23
C LYS A 175 8.05 20.69 4.28
N THR A 176 7.74 20.98 5.54
CA THR A 176 8.75 21.36 6.53
C THR A 176 9.12 20.28 7.53
N THR A 177 8.24 19.40 7.93
CA THR A 177 8.49 18.54 9.11
C THR A 177 9.06 17.16 8.79
N HIS A 178 8.77 16.58 7.63
CA HIS A 178 9.19 15.21 7.32
C HIS A 178 10.35 15.14 6.32
N ILE A 179 10.42 16.04 5.36
CA ILE A 179 11.47 16.06 4.33
C ILE A 179 12.75 16.67 4.89
N ASP A 180 12.63 17.73 5.68
CA ASP A 180 13.79 18.47 6.20
C ASP A 180 14.53 17.72 7.33
N ASN A 181 13.87 16.79 7.99
CA ASN A 181 14.45 15.94 9.04
C ASN A 181 15.15 14.68 8.51
N ASP A 182 15.00 14.35 7.23
CA ASP A 182 15.67 13.21 6.61
C ASP A 182 16.66 13.73 5.53
N PRO A 183 18.00 13.57 5.75
CA PRO A 183 19.00 14.06 4.81
C PRO A 183 18.88 13.50 3.39
N GLY A 184 18.41 12.25 3.25
CA GLY A 184 18.21 11.60 1.96
C GLY A 184 17.03 12.19 1.19
N LEU A 185 15.89 12.36 1.86
CA LEU A 185 14.70 12.97 1.26
C LEU A 185 14.92 14.44 0.94
N LYS A 186 15.66 15.18 1.78
CA LYS A 186 16.01 16.59 1.54
C LYS A 186 16.85 16.75 0.27
N LYS A 187 17.90 15.95 0.11
CA LYS A 187 18.76 15.97 -1.09
C LYS A 187 18.00 15.63 -2.36
N ASN A 188 17.12 14.62 -2.29
CA ASN A 188 16.29 14.23 -3.43
C ASN A 188 15.26 15.29 -3.77
N ARG A 189 14.69 16.00 -2.79
CA ARG A 189 13.79 17.13 -3.02
C ARG A 189 14.50 18.27 -3.75
N GLU A 190 15.67 18.69 -3.26
CA GLU A 190 16.46 19.77 -3.87
C GLU A 190 16.78 19.45 -5.35
N LEU A 191 17.07 18.17 -5.64
CA LEU A 191 17.32 17.72 -7.02
C LEU A 191 16.08 17.82 -7.91
N LEU A 192 14.91 17.47 -7.41
CA LEU A 192 13.63 17.50 -8.15
C LEU A 192 13.08 18.94 -8.29
N GLU A 193 13.28 19.78 -7.27
CA GLU A 193 12.87 21.19 -7.32
C GLU A 193 13.72 22.02 -8.31
N SER A 194 14.91 21.53 -8.70
CA SER A 194 15.68 22.13 -9.77
C SER A 194 15.07 21.95 -11.17
N ILE A 195 14.05 21.10 -11.32
CA ILE A 195 13.37 20.84 -12.57
C ILE A 195 12.11 21.73 -12.66
N PRO A 196 11.97 22.64 -13.64
CA PRO A 196 10.81 23.51 -13.76
C PRO A 196 9.50 22.74 -13.89
N GLY A 197 8.48 23.13 -13.11
CA GLY A 197 7.13 22.53 -13.16
C GLY A 197 6.93 21.24 -12.37
N VAL A 198 7.95 20.76 -11.63
CA VAL A 198 7.85 19.57 -10.80
C VAL A 198 7.64 19.92 -9.33
N LEU A 199 6.58 19.38 -8.74
CA LEU A 199 6.36 19.40 -7.29
C LEU A 199 7.20 18.30 -6.63
N GLY A 200 8.42 18.64 -6.22
CA GLY A 200 9.44 17.69 -5.72
C GLY A 200 8.94 16.74 -4.62
N SER A 201 8.13 17.25 -3.68
CA SER A 201 7.56 16.45 -2.59
C SER A 201 6.58 15.37 -3.08
N THR A 202 5.79 15.69 -4.11
CA THR A 202 4.83 14.74 -4.71
C THR A 202 5.58 13.64 -5.48
N MET A 203 6.58 14.01 -6.26
CA MET A 203 7.42 13.05 -6.99
C MET A 203 8.14 12.09 -6.03
N LEU A 204 8.75 12.61 -4.94
CA LEU A 204 9.40 11.78 -3.93
C LEU A 204 8.46 10.77 -3.28
N ALA A 205 7.20 11.16 -3.03
CA ALA A 205 6.23 10.26 -2.41
C ALA A 205 5.88 9.06 -3.30
N TYR A 206 5.92 9.22 -4.63
CA TYR A 206 5.59 8.16 -5.58
C TYR A 206 6.79 7.36 -6.06
N MET A 207 7.94 7.99 -6.18
CA MET A 207 9.14 7.39 -6.78
C MET A 207 10.09 6.78 -5.73
N GLY A 208 10.00 7.20 -4.47
CA GLY A 208 10.88 6.73 -3.41
C GLY A 208 12.33 7.14 -3.63
N ASP A 209 13.26 6.21 -3.36
CA ASP A 209 14.69 6.47 -3.49
C ASP A 209 15.13 6.61 -4.96
N MET A 210 15.61 7.79 -5.29
CA MET A 210 16.11 8.16 -6.63
C MET A 210 17.37 7.39 -7.05
N SER A 211 18.08 6.78 -6.11
CA SER A 211 19.29 5.98 -6.41
C SER A 211 18.99 4.74 -7.27
N ARG A 212 17.72 4.35 -7.36
CA ARG A 212 17.26 3.23 -8.21
C ARG A 212 17.29 3.55 -9.70
N PHE A 213 17.38 4.82 -10.07
CA PHE A 213 17.39 5.26 -11.47
C PHE A 213 18.82 5.62 -11.90
N SER A 214 19.35 4.87 -12.85
CA SER A 214 20.71 5.06 -13.37
C SER A 214 20.85 6.31 -14.26
N SER A 215 19.75 6.90 -14.70
CA SER A 215 19.76 8.11 -15.53
C SER A 215 18.40 8.81 -15.53
N SER A 216 18.37 10.10 -15.91
CA SER A 216 17.14 10.87 -16.10
C SER A 216 16.20 10.27 -17.15
N LYS A 217 16.71 9.52 -18.15
CA LYS A 217 15.90 8.79 -19.13
C LYS A 217 15.18 7.59 -18.54
N ALA A 218 15.77 6.92 -17.55
CA ALA A 218 15.13 5.80 -16.83
C ALA A 218 13.98 6.27 -15.92
N LEU A 219 13.90 7.56 -15.67
CA LEU A 219 12.87 8.18 -14.83
C LEU A 219 11.58 8.48 -15.61
N VAL A 220 11.65 8.56 -16.94
CA VAL A 220 10.56 8.97 -17.84
C VAL A 220 9.98 7.75 -18.61
N ALA A 221 10.64 6.62 -18.58
CA ALA A 221 10.18 5.38 -19.22
C ALA A 221 9.34 4.53 -18.28
#